data_1c893f648808582f6e7bf5b9ede3251b
#
_entry.id   1c893f648808582f6e7bf5b9ede3251b
#
_cell.length_a   1.000
_cell.length_b   1.000
_cell.length_c   1.000
_cell.angle_alpha   90.00
_cell.angle_beta   90.00
_cell.angle_gamma   90.00
#
_symmetry.space_group_name_H-M   'P 1'
#
loop_
_entity.id
_entity.type
_entity.pdbx_description
1 polymer ?
#
loop_
_entity_poly.entity_id
_entity_poly.type
_entity_poly.pdbx_seq_one_letter_code
_entity_poly.pdbx_strand_id
1 'polypeptide(L)'
;MVKVVCMVECAILIAIATVLSMIKFVDLPYGGSITAASMLPIILISYHRGLGWGMGSALVYAVIQQLFGLKNLSYATSWQATVAIIMLDYIVAFAVLGLAGMFRKKIKNQTTGLLIGALIVCVLRYFCHVLSGATVWAGISIPTTAAMLYSFSYSAT
;
A
#
# COMPACT_ATOMS: atom_id res chain seq x y z
N MET A 1 24.52 -17.49 5.00
CA MET A 1 24.08 -16.87 6.27
C MET A 1 23.38 -15.51 6.07
N VAL A 2 23.98 -14.54 5.36
CA VAL A 2 23.38 -13.20 5.17
C VAL A 2 21.98 -13.22 4.55
N LYS A 3 21.72 -14.05 3.54
CA LYS A 3 20.41 -14.15 2.90
C LYS A 3 19.32 -14.67 3.85
N VAL A 4 19.66 -15.66 4.69
CA VAL A 4 18.71 -16.22 5.67
C VAL A 4 18.33 -15.19 6.71
N VAL A 5 19.29 -14.43 7.23
CA VAL A 5 19.02 -13.33 8.18
C VAL A 5 18.10 -12.28 7.55
N CYS A 6 18.35 -11.88 6.28
CA CYS A 6 17.44 -10.96 5.58
C CYS A 6 16.02 -11.51 5.42
N MET A 7 15.87 -12.81 5.12
CA MET A 7 14.55 -13.44 4.99
C MET A 7 13.80 -13.43 6.31
N VAL A 8 14.47 -13.79 7.41
CA VAL A 8 13.86 -13.80 8.76
C VAL A 8 13.44 -12.38 9.17
N GLU A 9 14.30 -11.39 8.95
CA GLU A 9 13.99 -9.99 9.25
C GLU A 9 12.80 -9.48 8.42
N CYS A 10 12.77 -9.77 7.12
CA CYS A 10 11.63 -9.44 6.26
C CYS A 10 10.34 -10.11 6.74
N ALA A 11 10.40 -11.39 7.11
CA ALA A 11 9.24 -12.13 7.62
C ALA A 11 8.69 -11.51 8.91
N ILE A 12 9.56 -11.16 9.86
CA ILE A 12 9.16 -10.50 11.10
C ILE A 12 8.51 -9.15 10.83
N LEU A 13 9.12 -8.32 9.98
CA LEU A 13 8.59 -7.00 9.66
C LEU A 13 7.27 -7.08 8.88
N ILE A 14 7.10 -8.06 7.99
CA ILE A 14 5.81 -8.32 7.33
C ILE A 14 4.75 -8.75 8.34
N ALA A 15 5.10 -9.61 9.31
CA ALA A 15 4.18 -10.01 10.38
C ALA A 15 3.76 -8.81 11.23
N ILE A 16 4.70 -7.94 11.63
CA ILE A 16 4.41 -6.70 12.36
C ILE A 16 3.48 -5.79 11.53
N ALA A 17 3.80 -5.59 10.23
CA ALA A 17 2.96 -4.79 9.34
C ALA A 17 1.53 -5.35 9.26
N THR A 18 1.40 -6.68 9.20
CA THR A 18 0.11 -7.37 9.15
C THR A 18 -0.69 -7.16 10.44
N VAL A 19 -0.06 -7.31 11.61
CA VAL A 19 -0.70 -7.04 12.91
C VAL A 19 -1.13 -5.59 13.01
N LEU A 20 -0.27 -4.64 12.63
CA LEU A 20 -0.60 -3.21 12.61
C LEU A 20 -1.77 -2.89 11.65
N SER A 21 -1.89 -3.62 10.54
CA SER A 21 -3.01 -3.44 9.60
C SER A 21 -4.35 -3.92 10.16
N MET A 22 -4.34 -4.80 11.14
CA MET A 22 -5.56 -5.24 11.84
C MET A 22 -6.05 -4.22 12.87
N ILE A 23 -5.16 -3.33 13.34
CA ILE A 23 -5.51 -2.24 14.24
C ILE A 23 -6.07 -1.08 13.41
N LYS A 24 -7.37 -1.06 13.26
CA LYS A 24 -8.08 -0.02 12.51
C LYS A 24 -8.56 1.05 13.50
N PHE A 25 -8.20 2.29 13.26
CA PHE A 25 -8.72 3.42 14.03
C PHE A 25 -10.08 3.88 13.54
N VAL A 26 -10.30 3.81 12.23
CA VAL A 26 -11.56 4.18 11.59
C VAL A 26 -11.83 3.20 10.46
N ASP A 27 -13.02 2.60 10.45
CA ASP A 27 -13.54 1.86 9.31
C ASP A 27 -14.41 2.79 8.46
N LEU A 28 -14.04 2.96 7.20
CA LEU A 28 -14.81 3.72 6.21
C LEU A 28 -15.83 2.80 5.54
N PRO A 29 -16.99 3.33 5.14
CA PRO A 29 -17.95 2.57 4.35
C PRO A 29 -17.30 2.04 3.07
N TYR A 30 -17.75 0.86 2.62
CA TYR A 30 -17.25 0.17 1.42
C TYR A 30 -15.80 -0.33 1.49
N GLY A 31 -15.25 -0.55 2.68
CA GLY A 31 -14.00 -1.29 2.89
C GLY A 31 -12.74 -0.45 3.03
N GLY A 32 -12.82 0.87 3.01
CA GLY A 32 -11.70 1.72 3.39
C GLY A 32 -11.43 1.65 4.90
N SER A 33 -10.18 1.80 5.32
CA SER A 33 -9.83 1.88 6.75
C SER A 33 -8.53 2.65 6.97
N ILE A 34 -8.50 3.40 8.08
CA ILE A 34 -7.28 4.06 8.53
C ILE A 34 -6.60 3.13 9.54
N THR A 35 -5.41 2.66 9.19
CA THR A 35 -4.65 1.70 9.99
C THR A 35 -3.44 2.34 10.67
N ALA A 36 -2.99 1.74 11.79
CA ALA A 36 -1.86 2.21 12.58
C ALA A 36 -0.54 1.97 11.87
N ALA A 37 -0.11 2.90 11.01
CA ALA A 37 1.26 2.93 10.45
C ALA A 37 1.76 1.60 9.84
N SER A 38 0.84 0.74 9.36
CA SER A 38 1.14 -0.61 8.85
C SER A 38 2.13 -0.63 7.67
N MET A 39 2.32 0.51 7.00
CA MET A 39 3.24 0.65 5.88
C MET A 39 4.69 0.84 6.32
N LEU A 40 4.94 1.36 7.54
CA LEU A 40 6.28 1.69 8.01
C LEU A 40 7.24 0.49 8.01
N PRO A 41 6.87 -0.72 8.49
CA PRO A 41 7.78 -1.86 8.45
C PRO A 41 8.20 -2.24 7.04
N ILE A 42 7.31 -2.12 6.05
CA ILE A 42 7.61 -2.45 4.65
C ILE A 42 8.58 -1.40 4.04
N ILE A 43 8.36 -0.12 4.34
CA ILE A 43 9.26 0.97 3.94
C ILE A 43 10.65 0.76 4.55
N LEU A 44 10.72 0.35 5.83
CA LEU A 44 11.98 0.04 6.51
C LEU A 44 12.73 -1.10 5.85
N ILE A 45 12.06 -2.20 5.47
CA ILE A 45 12.69 -3.30 4.73
C ILE A 45 13.32 -2.76 3.45
N SER A 46 12.55 -2.01 2.66
CA SER A 46 13.01 -1.46 1.39
C SER A 46 14.22 -0.54 1.59
N TYR A 47 14.18 0.30 2.60
CA TYR A 47 15.24 1.25 2.89
C TYR A 47 16.51 0.56 3.41
N HIS A 48 16.39 -0.40 4.35
CA HIS A 48 17.53 -1.07 4.96
C HIS A 48 18.14 -2.17 4.09
N ARG A 49 17.33 -2.97 3.41
CA ARG A 49 17.78 -4.13 2.62
C ARG A 49 17.86 -3.85 1.12
N GLY A 50 17.34 -2.70 0.69
CA GLY A 50 17.40 -2.24 -0.70
C GLY A 50 16.19 -2.66 -1.52
N LEU A 51 16.16 -2.18 -2.77
CA LEU A 51 15.01 -2.25 -3.67
C LEU A 51 14.49 -3.69 -3.88
N GLY A 52 15.38 -4.66 -4.10
CA GLY A 52 14.98 -6.05 -4.40
C GLY A 52 14.23 -6.70 -3.24
N TRP A 53 14.76 -6.63 -2.02
CA TRP A 53 14.10 -7.13 -0.82
C TRP A 53 12.84 -6.33 -0.47
N GLY A 54 12.88 -5.01 -0.68
CA GLY A 54 11.75 -4.13 -0.49
C GLY A 54 10.57 -4.48 -1.40
N MET A 55 10.82 -4.64 -2.70
CA MET A 55 9.78 -5.03 -3.67
C MET A 55 9.21 -6.42 -3.38
N GLY A 56 10.08 -7.40 -3.11
CA GLY A 56 9.64 -8.74 -2.76
C GLY A 56 8.75 -8.75 -1.51
N SER A 57 9.18 -8.09 -0.44
CA SER A 57 8.40 -7.98 0.80
C SER A 57 7.10 -7.22 0.62
N ALA A 58 7.11 -6.15 -0.19
CA ALA A 58 5.92 -5.37 -0.50
C ALA A 58 4.87 -6.19 -1.28
N LEU A 59 5.32 -7.03 -2.24
CA LEU A 59 4.43 -7.92 -2.97
C LEU A 59 3.84 -9.04 -2.08
N VAL A 60 4.65 -9.65 -1.21
CA VAL A 60 4.16 -10.63 -0.23
C VAL A 60 3.12 -9.98 0.68
N TYR A 61 3.40 -8.78 1.18
CA TYR A 61 2.46 -8.03 2.00
C TYR A 61 1.18 -7.65 1.23
N ALA A 62 1.29 -7.29 -0.06
CA ALA A 62 0.14 -7.02 -0.93
C ALA A 62 -0.81 -8.23 -1.02
N VAL A 63 -0.26 -9.45 -1.20
CA VAL A 63 -1.05 -10.68 -1.24
C VAL A 63 -1.75 -10.93 0.11
N ILE A 64 -1.05 -10.74 1.22
CA ILE A 64 -1.66 -10.88 2.55
C ILE A 64 -2.81 -9.88 2.73
N GLN A 65 -2.61 -8.62 2.36
CA GLN A 65 -3.64 -7.59 2.44
C GLN A 65 -4.82 -7.87 1.50
N GLN A 66 -4.55 -8.45 0.33
CA GLN A 66 -5.60 -8.90 -0.58
C GLN A 66 -6.49 -9.96 0.06
N LEU A 67 -5.91 -10.92 0.79
CA LEU A 67 -6.67 -11.95 1.50
C LEU A 67 -7.58 -11.34 2.58
N PHE A 68 -7.11 -10.33 3.32
CA PHE A 68 -7.95 -9.62 4.28
C PHE A 68 -8.99 -8.71 3.63
N GLY A 69 -8.70 -8.22 2.42
CA GLY A 69 -9.58 -7.35 1.65
C GLY A 69 -10.53 -8.07 0.69
N LEU A 70 -10.71 -9.40 0.78
CA LEU A 70 -11.58 -10.15 -0.12
C LEU A 70 -13.03 -9.65 -0.14
N LYS A 71 -13.52 -9.07 0.95
CA LYS A 71 -14.85 -8.42 1.00
C LYS A 71 -14.99 -7.30 -0.03
N ASN A 72 -13.91 -6.60 -0.36
CA ASN A 72 -13.95 -5.50 -1.32
C ASN A 72 -14.21 -6.01 -2.75
N LEU A 73 -13.87 -7.26 -3.04
CA LEU A 73 -14.17 -7.87 -4.33
C LEU A 73 -15.66 -8.15 -4.53
N SER A 74 -16.43 -8.29 -3.45
CA SER A 74 -17.89 -8.49 -3.55
C SER A 74 -18.63 -7.25 -4.06
N TYR A 75 -18.00 -6.07 -4.01
CA TYR A 75 -18.55 -4.83 -4.57
C TYR A 75 -18.26 -4.66 -6.07
N ALA A 76 -17.40 -5.50 -6.64
CA ALA A 76 -17.08 -5.43 -8.08
C ALA A 76 -18.28 -5.84 -8.93
N THR A 77 -18.68 -4.96 -9.83
CA THR A 77 -19.82 -5.17 -10.72
C THR A 77 -19.49 -6.01 -11.94
N SER A 78 -18.18 -6.17 -12.25
CA SER A 78 -17.69 -6.94 -13.39
C SER A 78 -16.35 -7.58 -13.09
N TRP A 79 -15.95 -8.60 -13.88
CA TRP A 79 -14.65 -9.23 -13.76
C TRP A 79 -13.49 -8.24 -14.02
N GLN A 80 -13.71 -7.27 -14.91
CA GLN A 80 -12.74 -6.20 -15.20
C GLN A 80 -12.53 -5.29 -13.98
N ALA A 81 -13.60 -4.94 -13.28
CA ALA A 81 -13.52 -4.20 -12.02
C ALA A 81 -12.78 -4.99 -10.95
N THR A 82 -13.03 -6.30 -10.85
CA THR A 82 -12.30 -7.19 -9.93
C THR A 82 -10.80 -7.17 -10.19
N VAL A 83 -10.38 -7.33 -11.44
CA VAL A 83 -8.96 -7.30 -11.82
C VAL A 83 -8.35 -5.92 -11.54
N ALA A 84 -9.08 -4.85 -11.84
CA ALA A 84 -8.61 -3.49 -11.58
C ALA A 84 -8.42 -3.21 -10.08
N ILE A 85 -9.34 -3.66 -9.21
CA ILE A 85 -9.20 -3.57 -7.75
C ILE A 85 -7.94 -4.31 -7.30
N ILE A 86 -7.75 -5.57 -7.72
CA ILE A 86 -6.58 -6.36 -7.33
C ILE A 86 -5.29 -5.68 -7.76
N MET A 87 -5.22 -5.18 -8.98
CA MET A 87 -4.01 -4.58 -9.52
C MET A 87 -3.72 -3.21 -8.92
N LEU A 88 -4.70 -2.29 -8.94
CA LEU A 88 -4.49 -0.89 -8.51
C LEU A 88 -4.47 -0.75 -6.98
N ASP A 89 -5.45 -1.31 -6.28
CA ASP A 89 -5.61 -1.09 -4.83
C ASP A 89 -4.67 -1.95 -3.99
N TYR A 90 -4.24 -3.11 -4.52
CA TYR A 90 -3.37 -4.01 -3.76
C TYR A 90 -1.98 -4.12 -4.39
N ILE A 91 -1.84 -4.69 -5.58
CA ILE A 91 -0.50 -5.00 -6.11
C ILE A 91 0.31 -3.74 -6.35
N VAL A 92 -0.18 -2.80 -7.15
CA VAL A 92 0.55 -1.57 -7.49
C VAL A 92 0.69 -0.67 -6.27
N ALA A 93 -0.39 -0.44 -5.52
CA ALA A 93 -0.38 0.42 -4.34
C ALA A 93 0.59 -0.04 -3.25
N PHE A 94 0.75 -1.34 -3.04
CA PHE A 94 1.72 -1.87 -2.09
C PHE A 94 3.12 -2.03 -2.68
N ALA A 95 3.26 -2.41 -3.96
CA ALA A 95 4.56 -2.49 -4.63
C ALA A 95 5.31 -1.15 -4.60
N VAL A 96 4.60 -0.03 -4.72
CA VAL A 96 5.16 1.32 -4.60
C VAL A 96 5.92 1.52 -3.28
N LEU A 97 5.51 0.90 -2.16
CA LEU A 97 6.22 0.99 -0.89
C LEU A 97 7.64 0.42 -0.99
N GLY A 98 7.83 -0.59 -1.84
CA GLY A 98 9.14 -1.17 -2.12
C GLY A 98 10.12 -0.19 -2.79
N LEU A 99 9.64 0.88 -3.43
CA LEU A 99 10.47 1.88 -4.08
C LEU A 99 11.21 2.80 -3.10
N ALA A 100 10.84 2.83 -1.82
CA ALA A 100 11.50 3.66 -0.81
C ALA A 100 13.02 3.40 -0.74
N GLY A 101 13.46 2.18 -1.03
CA GLY A 101 14.88 1.80 -1.08
C GLY A 101 15.72 2.50 -2.15
N MET A 102 15.10 3.12 -3.15
CA MET A 102 15.82 3.90 -4.17
C MET A 102 16.51 5.13 -3.58
N PHE A 103 15.95 5.70 -2.52
CA PHE A 103 16.45 6.94 -1.91
C PHE A 103 17.62 6.69 -0.96
N ARG A 104 17.86 5.44 -0.53
CA ARG A 104 18.96 5.06 0.36
C ARG A 104 20.34 5.54 -0.12
N LYS A 105 20.62 5.41 -1.42
CA LYS A 105 21.92 5.77 -2.01
C LYS A 105 22.01 7.22 -2.47
N LYS A 106 20.88 7.91 -2.59
CA LYS A 106 20.82 9.27 -3.14
C LYS A 106 21.00 10.35 -2.08
N ILE A 107 20.69 10.06 -0.82
CA ILE A 107 20.68 11.05 0.27
C ILE A 107 21.69 10.60 1.33
N LYS A 108 22.68 11.48 1.65
CA LYS A 108 23.73 11.19 2.62
C LYS A 108 23.20 10.97 4.04
N ASN A 109 22.20 11.73 4.46
CA ASN A 109 21.60 11.60 5.77
C ASN A 109 20.53 10.49 5.73
N GLN A 110 20.76 9.41 6.47
CA GLN A 110 19.87 8.23 6.45
C GLN A 110 18.45 8.55 6.93
N THR A 111 18.32 9.35 7.98
CA THR A 111 17.00 9.74 8.51
C THR A 111 16.22 10.57 7.50
N THR A 112 16.87 11.58 6.90
CA THR A 112 16.26 12.42 5.87
C THR A 112 15.90 11.59 4.63
N GLY A 113 16.76 10.66 4.23
CA GLY A 113 16.51 9.76 3.10
C GLY A 113 15.31 8.85 3.33
N LEU A 114 15.15 8.31 4.54
CA LEU A 114 14.00 7.51 4.92
C LEU A 114 12.71 8.32 4.91
N LEU A 115 12.73 9.52 5.50
CA LEU A 115 11.55 10.40 5.56
C LEU A 115 11.09 10.84 4.16
N ILE A 116 12.02 11.27 3.31
CA ILE A 116 11.71 11.66 1.93
C ILE A 116 11.21 10.45 1.12
N GLY A 117 11.88 9.29 1.26
CA GLY A 117 11.46 8.06 0.63
C GLY A 117 10.05 7.64 1.05
N ALA A 118 9.76 7.68 2.35
CA ALA A 118 8.44 7.37 2.89
C ALA A 118 7.37 8.34 2.35
N LEU A 119 7.64 9.64 2.36
CA LEU A 119 6.71 10.65 1.87
C LEU A 119 6.39 10.45 0.40
N ILE A 120 7.39 10.23 -0.44
CA ILE A 120 7.20 10.02 -1.89
C ILE A 120 6.38 8.75 -2.16
N VAL A 121 6.69 7.63 -1.50
CA VAL A 121 5.93 6.38 -1.73
C VAL A 121 4.51 6.48 -1.18
N CYS A 122 4.26 7.20 -0.10
CA CYS A 122 2.92 7.47 0.39
C CYS A 122 2.11 8.32 -0.59
N VAL A 123 2.69 9.36 -1.16
CA VAL A 123 2.05 10.20 -2.20
C VAL A 123 1.73 9.36 -3.44
N LEU A 124 2.68 8.55 -3.92
CA LEU A 124 2.44 7.67 -5.08
C LEU A 124 1.31 6.66 -4.80
N ARG A 125 1.30 6.06 -3.61
CA ARG A 125 0.23 5.17 -3.19
C ARG A 125 -1.12 5.89 -3.15
N TYR A 126 -1.15 7.10 -2.60
CA TYR A 126 -2.35 7.94 -2.60
C TYR A 126 -2.89 8.15 -4.03
N PHE A 127 -2.02 8.47 -5.00
CA PHE A 127 -2.43 8.59 -6.40
C PHE A 127 -2.99 7.28 -6.98
N CYS A 128 -2.45 6.12 -6.62
CA CYS A 128 -3.00 4.83 -7.05
C CYS A 128 -4.44 4.66 -6.55
N HIS A 129 -4.71 4.99 -5.28
CA HIS A 129 -6.05 4.90 -4.72
C HIS A 129 -7.02 5.95 -5.30
N VAL A 130 -6.55 7.18 -5.57
CA VAL A 130 -7.37 8.20 -6.26
C VAL A 130 -7.77 7.71 -7.65
N LEU A 131 -6.84 7.11 -8.39
CA LEU A 131 -7.10 6.58 -9.72
C LEU A 131 -8.08 5.39 -9.67
N SER A 132 -7.89 4.48 -8.72
CA SER A 132 -8.82 3.37 -8.48
C SER A 132 -10.21 3.89 -8.11
N GLY A 133 -10.29 4.85 -7.19
CA GLY A 133 -11.54 5.48 -6.78
C GLY A 133 -12.30 6.12 -7.94
N ALA A 134 -11.59 6.85 -8.80
CA ALA A 134 -12.20 7.52 -9.94
C ALA A 134 -12.63 6.58 -11.08
N THR A 135 -12.01 5.41 -11.21
CA THR A 135 -12.25 4.47 -12.32
C THR A 135 -13.11 3.28 -11.90
N VAL A 136 -12.77 2.64 -10.79
CA VAL A 136 -13.41 1.38 -10.36
C VAL A 136 -14.56 1.65 -9.40
N TRP A 137 -14.36 2.54 -8.43
CA TRP A 137 -15.34 2.83 -7.38
C TRP A 137 -16.34 3.92 -7.76
N ALA A 138 -16.19 4.54 -8.95
CA ALA A 138 -17.14 5.50 -9.48
C ALA A 138 -18.53 4.86 -9.65
N GLY A 139 -19.55 5.47 -9.04
CA GLY A 139 -20.93 4.95 -9.06
C GLY A 139 -21.25 3.88 -8.02
N ILE A 140 -20.25 3.35 -7.31
CA ILE A 140 -20.45 2.38 -6.20
C ILE A 140 -20.39 3.13 -4.86
N SER A 141 -19.22 3.58 -4.48
CA SER A 141 -18.97 4.35 -3.25
C SER A 141 -18.71 5.83 -3.53
N ILE A 142 -18.34 6.16 -4.76
CA ILE A 142 -17.97 7.49 -5.23
C ILE A 142 -18.97 7.96 -6.27
N PRO A 143 -19.55 9.19 -6.14
CA PRO A 143 -20.46 9.74 -7.13
C PRO A 143 -19.83 9.88 -8.51
N THR A 144 -20.52 9.43 -9.56
CA THR A 144 -20.02 9.50 -10.94
C THR A 144 -19.79 10.94 -11.44
N THR A 145 -20.62 11.87 -10.97
CA THR A 145 -20.62 13.28 -11.40
C THR A 145 -19.40 14.09 -10.90
N ALA A 146 -18.73 13.63 -9.86
CA ALA A 146 -17.55 14.31 -9.31
C ALA A 146 -16.48 13.30 -8.90
N ALA A 147 -16.40 12.17 -9.60
CA ALA A 147 -15.59 11.02 -9.22
C ALA A 147 -14.15 11.36 -8.87
N MET A 148 -13.49 12.20 -9.64
CA MET A 148 -12.09 12.61 -9.39
C MET A 148 -11.95 13.39 -8.08
N LEU A 149 -12.78 14.42 -7.88
CA LEU A 149 -12.71 15.27 -6.67
C LEU A 149 -13.10 14.50 -5.42
N TYR A 150 -14.14 13.68 -5.52
CA TYR A 150 -14.61 12.87 -4.39
C TYR A 150 -13.60 11.77 -4.05
N SER A 151 -13.03 11.11 -5.06
CA SER A 151 -11.97 10.12 -4.87
C SER A 151 -10.75 10.73 -4.22
N PHE A 152 -10.40 11.95 -4.60
CA PHE A 152 -9.29 12.69 -3.99
C PHE A 152 -9.52 12.90 -2.48
N SER A 153 -10.69 13.35 -2.07
CA SER A 153 -11.02 13.54 -0.66
C SER A 153 -11.16 12.23 0.10
N TYR A 154 -11.80 11.22 -0.50
CA TYR A 154 -11.98 9.90 0.11
C TYR A 154 -10.68 9.15 0.33
N SER A 155 -9.73 9.25 -0.61
CA SER A 155 -8.42 8.61 -0.49
C SER A 155 -7.47 9.34 0.48
N ALA A 156 -7.81 10.57 0.88
CA ALA A 156 -7.04 11.35 1.85
C ALA A 156 -7.42 11.04 3.32
N THR A 157 -8.56 10.39 3.55
CA THR A 157 -9.01 9.95 4.87
C THR A 157 -8.58 8.54 5.16
#